data_b95b4262262a7cf7a2c74458a82f876c
#
_entry.id   b95b4262262a7cf7a2c74458a82f876c
#
_cell.length_a   1.000
_cell.length_b   1.000
_cell.length_c   1.000
_cell.angle_alpha   90.00
_cell.angle_beta   90.00
_cell.angle_gamma   90.00
#
_symmetry.space_group_name_H-M   'P 1'
#
loop_
_entity.id
_entity.type
_entity.pdbx_description
1 polymer ?
#
loop_
_entity_poly.entity_id
_entity_poly.type
_entity_poly.pdbx_seq_one_letter_code
_entity_poly.pdbx_strand_id
1 'polypeptide(L)'
;MNIGIIDYGSGNLHSVHNAVRHAASATCADDNILRITTAEELAACDRIILPGVGHFADCFAGLSDVDGMIDTLTELVKEKARPFLGICVGMQLLADTGSEGGQTIAGLGWTPGQVRHCLLYTSPSPRDS
;
A
#
# COMPACT_ATOMS: atom_id res chain seq x y z
N MET A 1 2.85 -18.30 9.88
CA MET A 1 3.13 -17.39 8.76
C MET A 1 2.96 -15.96 9.22
N ASN A 2 3.88 -15.11 8.89
CA ASN A 2 3.87 -13.72 9.34
C ASN A 2 3.22 -12.81 8.30
N ILE A 3 2.17 -12.09 8.71
CA ILE A 3 1.50 -11.10 7.89
C ILE A 3 1.87 -9.74 8.43
N GLY A 4 2.59 -8.93 7.63
CA GLY A 4 3.02 -7.61 8.06
C GLY A 4 2.14 -6.51 7.50
N ILE A 5 1.65 -5.65 8.39
CA ILE A 5 0.92 -4.43 8.02
C ILE A 5 1.87 -3.27 8.21
N ILE A 6 2.21 -2.58 7.11
CA ILE A 6 3.20 -1.50 7.16
C ILE A 6 2.58 -0.28 7.83
N ASP A 7 3.20 0.16 8.92
CA ASP A 7 2.83 1.38 9.64
C ASP A 7 3.86 2.46 9.32
N TYR A 8 3.49 3.38 8.46
CA TYR A 8 4.35 4.48 8.06
C TYR A 8 3.70 5.85 8.33
N GLY A 9 2.74 5.86 9.26
CA GLY A 9 2.04 7.07 9.65
C GLY A 9 0.79 7.36 8.85
N SER A 10 0.41 6.49 7.92
CA SER A 10 -0.81 6.64 7.13
C SER A 10 -1.61 5.35 7.13
N GLY A 11 -2.91 5.49 7.03
CA GLY A 11 -3.83 4.37 7.00
C GLY A 11 -4.54 4.18 8.33
N ASN A 12 -5.69 3.52 8.28
CA ASN A 12 -6.42 3.14 9.48
C ASN A 12 -5.97 1.76 9.94
N LEU A 13 -4.86 1.73 10.66
CA LEU A 13 -4.20 0.49 11.03
C LEU A 13 -5.05 -0.42 11.91
N HIS A 14 -5.83 0.17 12.81
CA HIS A 14 -6.69 -0.61 13.69
C HIS A 14 -7.75 -1.39 12.90
N SER A 15 -8.43 -0.73 11.98
CA SER A 15 -9.42 -1.37 11.13
C SER A 15 -8.81 -2.42 10.22
N VAL A 16 -7.66 -2.13 9.64
CA VAL A 16 -6.96 -3.10 8.78
C VAL A 16 -6.53 -4.31 9.60
N HIS A 17 -5.95 -4.09 10.77
CA HIS A 17 -5.54 -5.18 11.65
C HIS A 17 -6.71 -6.08 12.03
N ASN A 18 -7.84 -5.49 12.39
CA ASN A 18 -9.03 -6.26 12.75
C ASN A 18 -9.58 -7.06 11.56
N ALA A 19 -9.60 -6.46 10.37
CA ALA A 19 -10.08 -7.15 9.17
C ALA A 19 -9.18 -8.33 8.81
N VAL A 20 -7.87 -8.15 8.90
CA VAL A 20 -6.92 -9.21 8.61
C VAL A 20 -7.02 -10.33 9.64
N ARG A 21 -7.14 -9.99 10.91
CA ARG A 21 -7.31 -10.98 11.97
C ARG A 21 -8.58 -11.80 11.75
N HIS A 22 -9.68 -11.15 11.39
CA HIS A 22 -10.94 -11.82 11.13
C HIS A 22 -10.81 -12.80 9.96
N ALA A 23 -10.19 -12.35 8.87
CA ALA A 23 -9.98 -13.21 7.70
C ALA A 23 -9.06 -14.38 8.02
N ALA A 24 -7.98 -14.14 8.75
CA ALA A 24 -7.02 -15.17 9.11
C ALA A 24 -7.63 -16.22 10.04
N SER A 25 -8.45 -15.82 10.99
CA SER A 25 -9.11 -16.76 11.91
C SER A 25 -10.12 -17.67 11.20
N ALA A 26 -10.66 -17.23 10.06
CA ALA A 26 -11.58 -18.04 9.28
C ALA A 26 -10.87 -19.06 8.39
N THR A 27 -9.59 -18.84 8.07
CA THR A 27 -8.86 -19.66 7.11
C THR A 27 -7.64 -20.35 7.69
N CYS A 28 -6.89 -19.67 8.56
CA CYS A 28 -5.64 -20.19 9.13
C CYS A 28 -5.41 -19.59 10.50
N ALA A 29 -5.47 -20.41 11.53
CA ALA A 29 -5.37 -19.96 12.91
C ALA A 29 -3.96 -19.63 13.37
N ASP A 30 -2.93 -20.05 12.62
CA ASP A 30 -1.54 -19.93 13.04
C ASP A 30 -0.84 -18.70 12.48
N ASP A 31 -1.55 -17.80 11.79
CA ASP A 31 -0.95 -16.61 11.24
C ASP A 31 -0.70 -15.56 12.32
N ASN A 32 0.49 -14.98 12.28
CA ASN A 32 0.86 -13.85 13.13
C ASN A 32 0.66 -12.56 12.35
N ILE A 33 -0.08 -11.63 12.94
CA ILE A 33 -0.32 -10.33 12.33
C ILE A 33 0.56 -9.31 13.04
N LEU A 34 1.48 -8.72 12.29
CA LEU A 34 2.52 -7.86 12.85
C LEU A 34 2.35 -6.44 12.31
N ARG A 35 2.58 -5.47 13.19
CA ARG A 35 2.68 -4.07 12.80
C ARG A 35 4.14 -3.79 12.47
N ILE A 36 4.41 -3.38 11.24
CA ILE A 36 5.76 -3.23 10.72
C ILE A 36 6.12 -1.74 10.65
N THR A 37 7.15 -1.35 11.38
CA THR A 37 7.61 0.03 11.42
C THR A 37 9.04 0.19 10.90
N THR A 38 9.76 -0.91 10.70
CA THR A 38 11.14 -0.88 10.18
C THR A 38 11.32 -1.85 9.04
N ALA A 39 12.35 -1.61 8.22
CA ALA A 39 12.67 -2.50 7.11
C ALA A 39 13.09 -3.90 7.60
N GLU A 40 13.78 -3.98 8.73
CA GLU A 40 14.20 -5.25 9.30
C GLU A 40 13.00 -6.10 9.69
N GLU A 41 11.98 -5.49 10.28
CA GLU A 41 10.75 -6.19 10.62
C GLU A 41 10.03 -6.67 9.35
N LEU A 42 10.04 -5.84 8.31
CA LEU A 42 9.40 -6.19 7.04
C LEU A 42 10.03 -7.43 6.41
N ALA A 43 11.34 -7.54 6.49
CA ALA A 43 12.06 -8.66 5.89
C ALA A 43 11.64 -10.02 6.44
N ALA A 44 11.10 -10.06 7.65
CA ALA A 44 10.64 -11.28 8.29
C ALA A 44 9.20 -11.67 7.91
N CYS A 45 8.50 -10.86 7.10
CA CYS A 45 7.12 -11.11 6.76
C CYS A 45 6.99 -12.01 5.54
N ASP A 46 6.04 -12.94 5.60
CA ASP A 46 5.71 -13.82 4.48
C ASP A 46 4.68 -13.18 3.55
N ARG A 47 3.81 -12.35 4.10
CA ARG A 47 2.79 -11.61 3.36
C ARG A 47 2.79 -10.17 3.83
N ILE A 48 2.50 -9.25 2.92
CA ILE A 48 2.66 -7.82 3.17
C ILE A 48 1.39 -7.08 2.81
N ILE A 49 0.95 -6.19 3.70
CA ILE A 49 -0.20 -5.32 3.48
C ILE A 49 0.27 -3.88 3.59
N LEU A 50 -0.01 -3.09 2.56
CA LEU A 50 0.31 -1.67 2.51
C LEU A 50 -0.98 -0.86 2.53
N PRO A 51 -1.38 -0.32 3.68
CA PRO A 51 -2.54 0.57 3.75
C PRO A 51 -2.13 1.99 3.41
N GLY A 52 -3.12 2.83 3.20
CA GLY A 52 -2.89 4.26 3.00
C GLY A 52 -4.21 5.01 2.87
N VAL A 53 -4.29 6.19 3.48
CA VAL A 53 -5.46 7.08 3.36
C VAL A 53 -4.98 8.50 3.18
N GLY A 54 -5.81 9.34 2.57
CA GLY A 54 -5.49 10.74 2.34
C GLY A 54 -4.84 10.97 0.99
N HIS A 55 -3.89 11.87 0.95
CA HIS A 55 -3.25 12.26 -0.30
C HIS A 55 -2.13 11.32 -0.70
N PHE A 56 -2.04 11.04 -1.99
CA PHE A 56 -0.99 10.21 -2.57
C PHE A 56 0.41 10.70 -2.18
N ALA A 57 0.65 12.01 -2.30
CA ALA A 57 1.97 12.59 -2.00
C ALA A 57 2.36 12.38 -0.54
N ASP A 58 1.42 12.58 0.38
CA ASP A 58 1.68 12.42 1.81
C ASP A 58 1.99 10.96 2.16
N CYS A 59 1.25 10.03 1.56
CA CYS A 59 1.48 8.61 1.77
C CYS A 59 2.84 8.19 1.22
N PHE A 60 3.18 8.63 0.03
CA PHE A 60 4.47 8.29 -0.57
C PHE A 60 5.63 8.87 0.24
N ALA A 61 5.48 10.11 0.70
CA ALA A 61 6.50 10.74 1.53
C ALA A 61 6.68 9.99 2.85
N GLY A 62 5.58 9.62 3.50
CA GLY A 62 5.64 8.86 4.75
C GLY A 62 6.32 7.51 4.57
N LEU A 63 6.00 6.80 3.49
CA LEU A 63 6.64 5.53 3.21
C LEU A 63 8.13 5.70 2.90
N SER A 64 8.48 6.74 2.15
CA SER A 64 9.88 7.04 1.80
C SER A 64 10.72 7.43 3.01
N ASP A 65 10.10 8.02 4.02
CA ASP A 65 10.79 8.47 5.23
C ASP A 65 11.22 7.31 6.14
N VAL A 66 10.65 6.13 5.96
CA VAL A 66 11.07 4.95 6.70
C VAL A 66 12.31 4.39 6.05
N ASP A 67 13.42 4.43 6.76
CA ASP A 67 14.72 4.05 6.24
C ASP A 67 14.75 2.63 5.68
N GLY A 68 15.11 2.48 4.41
CA GLY A 68 15.21 1.20 3.73
C GLY A 68 13.89 0.50 3.43
N MET A 69 12.75 1.10 3.78
CA MET A 69 11.46 0.43 3.63
C MET A 69 11.10 0.15 2.18
N ILE A 70 11.22 1.15 1.31
CA ILE A 70 10.88 0.98 -0.11
C ILE A 70 11.80 -0.04 -0.78
N ASP A 71 13.08 0.01 -0.48
CA ASP A 71 14.04 -0.93 -1.06
C ASP A 71 13.74 -2.37 -0.62
N THR A 72 13.49 -2.58 0.66
CA THR A 72 13.15 -3.90 1.19
C THR A 72 11.83 -4.39 0.64
N LEU A 73 10.83 -3.51 0.57
CA LEU A 73 9.52 -3.83 0.03
C LEU A 73 9.64 -4.27 -1.44
N THR A 74 10.40 -3.54 -2.23
CA THR A 74 10.62 -3.86 -3.63
C THR A 74 11.30 -5.22 -3.79
N GLU A 75 12.32 -5.49 -2.99
CA GLU A 75 13.00 -6.77 -3.01
C GLU A 75 12.04 -7.93 -2.71
N LEU A 76 11.26 -7.81 -1.63
CA LEU A 76 10.37 -8.89 -1.20
C LEU A 76 9.26 -9.15 -2.21
N VAL A 77 8.68 -8.11 -2.79
CA VAL A 77 7.53 -8.23 -3.67
C VAL A 77 7.95 -8.53 -5.10
N LYS A 78 8.92 -7.79 -5.65
CA LYS A 78 9.30 -7.91 -7.05
C LYS A 78 10.29 -9.05 -7.29
N GLU A 79 11.21 -9.28 -6.37
CA GLU A 79 12.23 -10.31 -6.57
C GLU A 79 11.87 -11.63 -5.90
N LYS A 80 11.35 -11.58 -4.67
CA LYS A 80 10.99 -12.80 -3.94
C LYS A 80 9.52 -13.19 -4.11
N ALA A 81 8.75 -12.38 -4.83
CA ALA A 81 7.35 -12.64 -5.17
C ALA A 81 6.47 -12.97 -3.95
N ARG A 82 6.71 -12.34 -2.82
CA ARG A 82 5.87 -12.51 -1.64
C ARG A 82 4.50 -11.88 -1.86
N PRO A 83 3.41 -12.51 -1.40
CA PRO A 83 2.08 -11.94 -1.56
C PRO A 83 1.97 -10.53 -0.98
N PHE A 84 1.35 -9.65 -1.74
CA PHE A 84 1.25 -8.24 -1.41
C PHE A 84 -0.17 -7.74 -1.66
N LEU A 85 -0.70 -6.94 -0.73
CA LEU A 85 -2.01 -6.32 -0.87
C LEU A 85 -1.91 -4.83 -0.55
N GLY A 86 -2.20 -3.99 -1.54
CA GLY A 86 -2.35 -2.55 -1.33
C GLY A 86 -3.81 -2.20 -1.08
N ILE A 87 -4.08 -1.39 -0.05
CA ILE A 87 -5.43 -0.99 0.33
C ILE A 87 -5.58 0.51 0.19
N CYS A 88 -6.61 0.95 -0.52
CA CYS A 88 -6.91 2.36 -0.77
C CYS A 88 -5.71 3.07 -1.41
N VAL A 89 -5.20 4.14 -0.81
CA VAL A 89 -4.04 4.85 -1.34
C VAL A 89 -2.81 3.94 -1.40
N GLY A 90 -2.70 2.96 -0.51
CA GLY A 90 -1.64 1.95 -0.58
C GLY A 90 -1.62 1.22 -1.92
N MET A 91 -2.77 0.91 -2.48
CA MET A 91 -2.87 0.34 -3.82
C MET A 91 -2.47 1.37 -4.89
N GLN A 92 -2.87 2.62 -4.72
CA GLN A 92 -2.54 3.68 -5.67
C GLN A 92 -1.04 3.95 -5.76
N LEU A 93 -0.31 3.76 -4.67
CA LEU A 93 1.13 3.98 -4.64
C LEU A 93 1.91 3.06 -5.59
N LEU A 94 1.30 1.99 -6.07
CA LEU A 94 1.93 1.06 -7.02
C LEU A 94 2.06 1.65 -8.41
N ALA A 95 1.31 2.69 -8.74
CA ALA A 95 1.33 3.31 -10.06
C ALA A 95 2.65 4.05 -10.32
N ASP A 96 2.86 4.42 -11.57
CA ASP A 96 4.02 5.22 -11.94
C ASP A 96 3.97 6.61 -11.32
N THR A 97 2.80 7.25 -11.35
CA THR A 97 2.63 8.60 -10.78
C THR A 97 1.26 8.76 -10.16
N GLY A 98 1.16 9.73 -9.25
CA GLY A 98 -0.11 10.20 -8.72
C GLY A 98 -0.22 11.70 -8.88
N SER A 99 -1.39 12.18 -9.30
CA SER A 99 -1.64 13.59 -9.53
C SER A 99 -2.82 14.06 -8.69
N GLU A 100 -2.53 14.89 -7.70
CA GLU A 100 -3.52 15.48 -6.81
C GLU A 100 -3.13 16.92 -6.49
N GLY A 101 -4.11 17.81 -6.36
CA GLY A 101 -3.86 19.19 -5.96
C GLY A 101 -2.92 19.94 -6.88
N GLY A 102 -2.89 19.61 -8.17
CA GLY A 102 -2.01 20.28 -9.13
C GLY A 102 -0.57 19.79 -9.14
N GLN A 103 -0.26 18.78 -8.35
CA GLN A 103 1.09 18.20 -8.30
C GLN A 103 1.09 16.79 -8.85
N THR A 104 2.18 16.43 -9.51
CA THR A 104 2.40 15.06 -9.99
C THR A 104 3.59 14.49 -9.25
N ILE A 105 3.36 13.38 -8.54
CA ILE A 105 4.35 12.75 -7.68
C ILE A 105 4.62 11.34 -8.21
N ALA A 106 5.88 10.95 -8.26
CA ALA A 106 6.25 9.58 -8.64
C ALA A 106 5.80 8.58 -7.59
N GLY A 107 5.24 7.45 -8.03
CA GLY A 107 4.90 6.33 -7.17
C GLY A 107 5.97 5.26 -7.21
N LEU A 108 5.60 4.04 -6.79
CA LEU A 108 6.53 2.92 -6.79
C LEU A 108 6.85 2.39 -8.19
N GLY A 109 5.97 2.65 -9.15
CA GLY A 109 6.20 2.25 -10.54
C GLY A 109 6.09 0.77 -10.81
N TRP A 110 5.41 0.02 -9.95
CA TRP A 110 5.24 -1.42 -10.13
C TRP A 110 4.13 -1.75 -11.13
N THR A 111 3.14 -0.87 -11.23
CA THR A 111 2.01 -1.01 -12.14
C THR A 111 2.00 0.19 -13.07
N PRO A 112 2.08 -0.02 -14.40
CA PRO A 112 2.04 1.11 -15.34
C PRO A 112 0.75 1.88 -15.19
N GLY A 113 0.84 3.20 -15.21
CA GLY A 113 -0.33 4.03 -15.15
C GLY A 113 -0.17 5.23 -14.24
N GLN A 114 -1.26 5.96 -14.12
CA GLN A 114 -1.32 7.21 -13.40
C GLN A 114 -2.57 7.27 -12.55
N VAL A 115 -2.40 7.69 -11.28
CA VAL A 115 -3.52 7.98 -10.40
C VAL A 115 -3.84 9.47 -10.53
N ARG A 116 -5.09 9.80 -10.81
CA ARG A 116 -5.51 11.18 -10.94
C ARG A 116 -6.94 11.37 -10.46
N HIS A 117 -7.29 12.62 -10.22
CA HIS A 117 -8.64 12.95 -9.80
C HIS A 117 -9.64 12.61 -10.89
N CYS A 118 -10.72 11.94 -10.51
CA CYS A 118 -11.75 11.53 -11.44
C CYS A 118 -12.74 12.69 -11.69
N LEU A 119 -12.97 13.00 -12.97
CA LEU A 119 -13.88 14.06 -13.37
C LEU A 119 -15.14 13.50 -14.04
N LEU A 120 -15.60 12.34 -13.61
CA LEU A 120 -16.75 11.67 -14.21
C LEU A 120 -18.00 12.54 -14.26
N TYR A 121 -18.22 13.34 -13.24
CA TYR A 121 -19.39 14.22 -13.16
C TYR A 121 -19.37 15.33 -14.18
N THR A 122 -18.24 15.62 -14.79
CA THR A 122 -18.12 16.63 -15.84
C THR A 122 -18.01 16.02 -17.23
N SER A 123 -17.94 14.72 -17.33
CA SER A 123 -17.76 14.05 -18.61
C SER A 123 -19.06 14.07 -19.39
N PRO A 124 -19.04 14.54 -20.65
CA PRO A 124 -20.22 14.50 -21.49
C PRO A 124 -20.49 13.12 -22.06
N SER A 125 -19.56 12.22 -21.98
CA SER A 125 -19.68 10.89 -22.56
C SER A 125 -19.86 9.84 -21.48
N PRO A 126 -20.92 9.04 -21.52
CA PRO A 126 -21.11 7.99 -20.53
C PRO A 126 -20.06 6.88 -20.58
N ARG A 127 -19.25 6.86 -21.61
CA ARG A 127 -18.21 5.85 -21.77
C ARG A 127 -16.84 6.28 -21.26
N ASP A 128 -16.75 7.48 -20.75
CA ASP A 128 -15.49 8.00 -20.23
C ASP A 128 -15.20 7.47 -18.83
N SER A 129 -15.74 6.40 -18.55
CA SER A 129 -15.49 5.72 -17.28
C SER A 129 -14.19 4.94 -17.32
#